data_843bd4b161fafc3c4efa6afad4d275cb
#
_entry.id   843bd4b161fafc3c4efa6afad4d275cb
#
_cell.length_a   1.000
_cell.length_b   1.000
_cell.length_c   1.000
_cell.angle_alpha   90.00
_cell.angle_beta   90.00
_cell.angle_gamma   90.00
#
_symmetry.space_group_name_H-M   'P 1'
#
loop_
_entity.id
_entity.type
_entity.pdbx_description
1 polymer ?
#
loop_
_entity_poly.entity_id
_entity_poly.type
_entity_poly.pdbx_seq_one_letter_code
_entity_poly.pdbx_strand_id
1 'polypeptide(L)'
;MNMTEYDQAIIALYEHPGNNCAKPSNIAGAMLKTSLTNVDRNTSFTVTWSLPDFSAQAVLSCSINAHAHETAVIINFERGAIKIPSPIFCPKEFIVQRHGQVMQEERKSYEYTGGGWHFQADEVARCLRDGKRESSLWGHDKSLLQMEIFDEVTLGLSILEHAIEIIVGSSSGRLFATLRS
;
A
#
# COMPACT_ATOMS: atom_id res chain seq x y z
N MET A 1 13.27 4.22 1.44
CA MET A 1 12.29 3.43 0.70
C MET A 1 11.04 4.26 0.50
N ASN A 2 10.54 4.38 -0.72
CA ASN A 2 9.33 5.15 -0.96
C ASN A 2 8.11 4.24 -0.70
N MET A 3 7.58 4.26 0.52
CA MET A 3 6.31 3.58 0.82
C MET A 3 5.12 4.22 0.09
N THR A 4 5.30 5.41 -0.48
CA THR A 4 4.28 6.15 -1.26
C THR A 4 3.77 5.42 -2.51
N GLU A 5 4.42 4.36 -2.94
CA GLU A 5 4.02 3.62 -4.13
C GLU A 5 2.78 2.75 -3.91
N TYR A 6 2.47 2.41 -2.65
CA TYR A 6 1.35 1.52 -2.30
C TYR A 6 0.10 2.28 -1.86
N ASP A 7 0.21 3.57 -1.67
CA ASP A 7 -0.86 4.44 -1.19
C ASP A 7 -2.07 4.45 -2.11
N GLN A 8 -1.84 4.37 -3.41
CA GLN A 8 -2.90 4.42 -4.42
C GLN A 8 -3.91 3.29 -4.25
N ALA A 9 -3.46 2.07 -3.92
CA ALA A 9 -4.36 0.94 -3.70
C ALA A 9 -5.16 1.13 -2.39
N ILE A 10 -4.52 1.60 -1.32
CA ILE A 10 -5.16 1.89 -0.04
C ILE A 10 -6.20 2.99 -0.22
N ILE A 11 -5.84 4.09 -0.89
CA ILE A 11 -6.73 5.22 -1.10
C ILE A 11 -7.87 4.85 -2.06
N ALA A 12 -7.64 4.02 -3.07
CA ALA A 12 -8.72 3.53 -3.93
C ALA A 12 -9.77 2.72 -3.15
N LEU A 13 -9.37 1.94 -2.14
CA LEU A 13 -10.28 1.24 -1.25
C LEU A 13 -10.94 2.19 -0.24
N TYR A 14 -10.19 3.15 0.28
CA TYR A 14 -10.71 4.16 1.20
C TYR A 14 -11.80 5.02 0.56
N GLU A 15 -11.58 5.49 -0.67
CA GLU A 15 -12.51 6.32 -1.43
C GLU A 15 -13.59 5.51 -2.18
N HIS A 16 -13.56 4.18 -2.10
CA HIS A 16 -14.61 3.36 -2.72
C HIS A 16 -15.98 3.74 -2.17
N PRO A 17 -16.99 3.96 -3.02
CA PRO A 17 -18.32 4.41 -2.57
C PRO A 17 -18.94 3.55 -1.46
N GLY A 18 -18.71 2.23 -1.49
CA GLY A 18 -19.17 1.30 -0.45
C GLY A 18 -18.45 1.45 0.88
N ASN A 19 -17.24 2.00 0.90
CA ASN A 19 -16.47 2.21 2.13
C ASN A 19 -16.85 3.51 2.86
N ASN A 20 -17.37 4.49 2.15
CA ASN A 20 -17.73 5.79 2.70
C ASN A 20 -16.61 6.45 3.52
N CYS A 21 -15.37 6.37 3.05
CA CYS A 21 -14.16 6.89 3.70
C CYS A 21 -13.96 6.37 5.15
N ALA A 22 -14.41 5.16 5.45
CA ALA A 22 -14.17 4.54 6.76
C ALA A 22 -12.69 4.09 6.89
N LYS A 23 -12.14 4.22 8.09
CA LYS A 23 -10.79 3.73 8.39
C LYS A 23 -10.75 2.19 8.34
N PRO A 24 -9.55 1.60 8.12
CA PRO A 24 -9.39 0.15 8.18
C PRO A 24 -9.86 -0.44 9.51
N SER A 25 -10.43 -1.62 9.45
CA SER A 25 -10.85 -2.38 10.64
C SER A 25 -9.68 -3.13 11.29
N ASN A 26 -8.66 -3.46 10.50
CA ASN A 26 -7.47 -4.17 10.98
C ASN A 26 -6.28 -3.94 10.05
N ILE A 27 -5.10 -3.84 10.65
CA ILE A 27 -3.82 -3.76 9.98
C ILE A 27 -2.91 -4.79 10.64
N ALA A 28 -2.23 -5.61 9.82
CA ALA A 28 -1.30 -6.62 10.30
C ALA A 28 -0.14 -6.76 9.32
N GLY A 29 1.07 -6.97 9.82
CA GLY A 29 2.23 -7.06 8.96
C GLY A 29 3.42 -7.77 9.56
N ALA A 30 4.48 -7.87 8.75
CA ALA A 30 5.77 -8.38 9.14
C ALA A 30 6.88 -7.57 8.47
N MET A 31 7.97 -7.37 9.18
CA MET A 31 9.12 -6.58 8.73
C MET A 31 10.42 -7.35 8.97
N LEU A 32 11.29 -7.33 7.98
CA LEU A 32 12.66 -7.76 8.13
C LEU A 32 13.57 -6.54 8.11
N LYS A 33 14.37 -6.38 9.13
CA LYS A 33 15.31 -5.26 9.26
C LYS A 33 16.70 -5.63 8.78
N THR A 34 17.48 -4.62 8.39
CA THR A 34 18.90 -4.80 8.07
C THR A 34 19.69 -5.00 9.35
N SER A 35 20.67 -5.91 9.34
CA SER A 35 21.48 -6.23 10.52
C SER A 35 22.39 -5.08 10.97
N LEU A 36 22.80 -4.19 10.06
CA LEU A 36 23.75 -3.13 10.34
C LEU A 36 23.10 -1.83 10.81
N THR A 37 22.00 -1.43 10.16
CA THR A 37 21.38 -0.11 10.36
C THR A 37 20.00 -0.19 10.98
N ASN A 38 19.48 -1.41 11.18
CA ASN A 38 18.17 -1.67 11.75
C ASN A 38 17.00 -0.95 11.03
N VAL A 39 17.19 -0.64 9.74
CA VAL A 39 16.12 -0.11 8.89
C VAL A 39 15.36 -1.24 8.23
N ASP A 40 14.12 -0.96 7.83
CA ASP A 40 13.26 -1.90 7.11
C ASP A 40 13.90 -2.32 5.79
N ARG A 41 14.15 -3.61 5.66
CA ARG A 41 14.69 -4.25 4.45
C ARG A 41 13.57 -4.76 3.57
N ASN A 42 12.63 -5.46 4.17
CA ASN A 42 11.40 -5.96 3.55
C ASN A 42 10.27 -5.76 4.52
N THR A 43 9.16 -5.21 4.06
CA THR A 43 7.93 -5.07 4.83
C THR A 43 6.78 -5.61 4.02
N SER A 44 5.95 -6.44 4.64
CA SER A 44 4.69 -6.93 4.07
C SER A 44 3.59 -6.71 5.08
N PHE A 45 2.48 -6.16 4.64
CA PHE A 45 1.35 -5.91 5.51
C PHE A 45 0.02 -6.03 4.79
N THR A 46 -1.01 -6.23 5.57
CA THR A 46 -2.38 -6.37 5.12
C THR A 46 -3.22 -5.29 5.78
N VAL A 47 -4.04 -4.62 4.99
CA VAL A 47 -5.03 -3.64 5.45
C VAL A 47 -6.41 -4.19 5.12
N THR A 48 -7.29 -4.29 6.11
CA THR A 48 -8.60 -4.92 5.94
C THR A 48 -9.71 -3.95 6.34
N TRP A 49 -10.76 -3.89 5.53
CA TRP A 49 -12.05 -3.26 5.84
C TRP A 49 -13.10 -4.34 5.97
N SER A 50 -13.81 -4.35 7.08
CA SER A 50 -14.89 -5.29 7.36
C SER A 50 -16.07 -4.51 7.93
N LEU A 51 -16.87 -3.94 7.03
CA LEU A 51 -18.08 -3.19 7.33
C LEU A 51 -19.31 -4.01 6.93
N PRO A 52 -20.52 -3.69 7.43
CA PRO A 52 -21.72 -4.45 7.10
C PRO A 52 -21.98 -4.61 5.59
N ASP A 53 -21.75 -3.54 4.84
CA ASP A 53 -22.05 -3.49 3.39
C ASP A 53 -20.79 -3.37 2.52
N PHE A 54 -19.60 -3.43 3.12
CA PHE A 54 -18.33 -3.32 2.38
C PHE A 54 -17.24 -4.18 3.05
N SER A 55 -16.66 -5.05 2.26
CA SER A 55 -15.51 -5.87 2.68
C SER A 55 -14.41 -5.78 1.63
N ALA A 56 -13.21 -5.41 2.06
CA ALA A 56 -12.06 -5.31 1.20
C ALA A 56 -10.76 -5.61 1.95
N GLN A 57 -9.77 -6.07 1.22
CA GLN A 57 -8.44 -6.32 1.75
C GLN A 57 -7.38 -5.88 0.74
N ALA A 58 -6.38 -5.13 1.22
CA ALA A 58 -5.15 -4.85 0.50
C ALA A 58 -4.01 -5.66 1.10
N VAL A 59 -3.22 -6.31 0.26
CA VAL A 59 -1.97 -6.98 0.62
C VAL A 59 -0.84 -6.25 -0.07
N LEU A 60 0.07 -5.71 0.71
CA LEU A 60 1.13 -4.85 0.24
C LEU A 60 2.49 -5.39 0.68
N SER A 61 3.47 -5.26 -0.18
CA SER A 61 4.85 -5.62 0.17
C SER A 61 5.82 -4.66 -0.48
N CYS A 62 6.87 -4.31 0.24
CA CYS A 62 7.94 -3.46 -0.25
C CYS A 62 9.30 -4.03 0.15
N SER A 63 10.30 -3.83 -0.70
CA SER A 63 11.65 -4.32 -0.48
C SER A 63 12.68 -3.38 -1.08
N ILE A 64 13.79 -3.17 -0.35
CA ILE A 64 14.96 -2.48 -0.91
C ILE A 64 15.88 -3.44 -1.67
N ASN A 65 15.65 -4.74 -1.60
CA ASN A 65 16.52 -5.79 -2.14
C ASN A 65 15.88 -6.60 -3.27
N ALA A 66 14.62 -6.35 -3.61
CA ALA A 66 13.92 -7.03 -4.68
C ALA A 66 13.53 -6.05 -5.79
N HIS A 67 13.56 -6.53 -7.01
CA HIS A 67 13.01 -5.78 -8.13
C HIS A 67 11.46 -5.80 -8.07
N ALA A 68 10.84 -4.70 -8.51
CA ALA A 68 9.40 -4.64 -8.66
C ALA A 68 8.93 -5.67 -9.69
N HIS A 69 7.75 -6.24 -9.46
CA HIS A 69 7.07 -7.07 -10.44
C HIS A 69 6.69 -6.26 -11.69
N GLU A 70 6.53 -6.91 -12.83
CA GLU A 70 6.05 -6.29 -14.07
C GLU A 70 4.68 -5.62 -13.85
N THR A 71 3.77 -6.30 -13.16
CA THR A 71 2.52 -5.71 -12.66
C THR A 71 2.71 -5.34 -11.19
N ALA A 72 2.76 -4.04 -10.91
CA ALA A 72 3.04 -3.56 -9.57
C ALA A 72 1.79 -3.52 -8.68
N VAL A 73 0.61 -3.22 -9.25
CA VAL A 73 -0.67 -3.20 -8.52
C VAL A 73 -1.73 -3.98 -9.30
N ILE A 74 -2.52 -4.76 -8.56
CA ILE A 74 -3.74 -5.40 -9.06
C ILE A 74 -4.86 -5.08 -8.08
N ILE A 75 -5.92 -4.41 -8.57
CA ILE A 75 -7.13 -4.15 -7.81
C ILE A 75 -8.23 -5.04 -8.38
N ASN A 76 -8.68 -6.01 -7.61
CA ASN A 76 -9.73 -6.95 -8.01
C ASN A 76 -11.09 -6.46 -7.52
N PHE A 77 -12.07 -6.51 -8.39
CA PHE A 77 -13.48 -6.24 -8.15
C PHE A 77 -14.30 -7.49 -8.53
N GLU A 78 -15.54 -7.57 -8.10
CA GLU A 78 -16.44 -8.68 -8.47
C GLU A 78 -16.56 -8.89 -9.98
N ARG A 79 -16.55 -7.81 -10.76
CA ARG A 79 -16.77 -7.84 -12.21
C ARG A 79 -15.54 -7.55 -13.05
N GLY A 80 -14.35 -7.54 -12.45
CA GLY A 80 -13.13 -7.26 -13.19
C GLY A 80 -11.94 -6.94 -12.31
N ALA A 81 -10.87 -6.46 -12.96
CA ALA A 81 -9.66 -6.03 -12.28
C ALA A 81 -9.06 -4.81 -12.98
N ILE A 82 -8.34 -4.01 -12.22
CA ILE A 82 -7.44 -2.98 -12.75
C ILE A 82 -6.01 -3.41 -12.44
N LYS A 83 -5.17 -3.41 -13.45
CA LYS A 83 -3.74 -3.71 -13.33
C LYS A 83 -2.92 -2.47 -13.67
N ILE A 84 -1.95 -2.16 -12.84
CA ILE A 84 -1.02 -1.04 -13.04
C ILE A 84 0.38 -1.64 -13.16
N PRO A 85 1.03 -1.53 -14.33
CA PRO A 85 2.42 -1.95 -14.51
C PRO A 85 3.40 -1.10 -13.70
N SER A 86 4.59 -1.63 -13.49
CA SER A 86 5.72 -0.89 -12.94
C SER A 86 6.26 0.14 -13.97
N PRO A 87 6.73 1.33 -13.55
CA PRO A 87 6.81 1.82 -12.17
C PRO A 87 5.49 2.46 -11.69
N ILE A 88 5.05 2.07 -10.52
CA ILE A 88 3.76 2.49 -9.94
C ILE A 88 3.67 3.99 -9.64
N PHE A 89 4.80 4.64 -9.30
CA PHE A 89 4.83 6.08 -8.98
C PHE A 89 4.63 6.99 -10.20
N CYS A 90 4.71 6.42 -11.41
CA CYS A 90 4.64 7.15 -12.66
C CYS A 90 4.15 6.22 -13.79
N PRO A 91 2.97 5.57 -13.63
CA PRO A 91 2.49 4.63 -14.63
C PRO A 91 2.09 5.35 -15.90
N LYS A 92 2.56 4.86 -17.04
CA LYS A 92 2.16 5.35 -18.36
C LYS A 92 0.97 4.63 -18.94
N GLU A 93 0.53 3.57 -18.29
CA GLU A 93 -0.65 2.82 -18.70
C GLU A 93 -1.32 2.13 -17.52
N PHE A 94 -2.57 1.77 -17.71
CA PHE A 94 -3.25 0.79 -16.89
C PHE A 94 -4.18 -0.08 -17.73
N ILE A 95 -4.46 -1.26 -17.23
CA ILE A 95 -5.22 -2.28 -17.92
C ILE A 95 -6.50 -2.53 -17.14
N VAL A 96 -7.65 -2.37 -17.80
CA VAL A 96 -8.96 -2.70 -17.24
C VAL A 96 -9.40 -4.04 -17.79
N GLN A 97 -9.58 -5.01 -16.91
CA GLN A 97 -10.14 -6.31 -17.25
C GLN A 97 -11.59 -6.39 -16.79
N ARG A 98 -12.51 -6.78 -17.66
CA ARG A 98 -13.91 -7.02 -17.33
C ARG A 98 -14.24 -8.50 -17.45
N HIS A 99 -14.78 -9.06 -16.37
CA HIS A 99 -15.25 -10.45 -16.37
C HIS A 99 -16.63 -10.52 -17.02
N GLY A 100 -16.80 -11.46 -17.95
CA GLY A 100 -18.04 -11.72 -18.68
C GLY A 100 -17.96 -13.09 -19.33
N GLN A 101 -18.84 -13.40 -20.28
CA GLN A 101 -18.77 -14.64 -21.07
C GLN A 101 -17.43 -14.75 -21.83
N VAL A 102 -16.88 -13.60 -22.23
CA VAL A 102 -15.52 -13.46 -22.75
C VAL A 102 -14.83 -12.36 -21.92
N MET A 103 -13.61 -12.65 -21.46
CA MET A 103 -12.81 -11.64 -20.76
C MET A 103 -12.43 -10.52 -21.73
N GLN A 104 -12.81 -9.31 -21.40
CA GLN A 104 -12.46 -8.13 -22.16
C GLN A 104 -11.32 -7.39 -21.47
N GLU A 105 -10.31 -7.04 -22.23
CA GLU A 105 -9.17 -6.26 -21.74
C GLU A 105 -9.07 -4.97 -22.54
N GLU A 106 -9.03 -3.85 -21.81
CA GLU A 106 -8.87 -2.50 -22.35
C GLU A 106 -7.60 -1.89 -21.75
N ARG A 107 -6.63 -1.56 -22.60
CA ARG A 107 -5.39 -0.88 -22.21
C ARG A 107 -5.56 0.61 -22.42
N LYS A 108 -5.30 1.40 -21.39
CA LYS A 108 -5.31 2.87 -21.44
C LYS A 108 -3.90 3.38 -21.24
N SER A 109 -3.36 4.04 -22.25
CA SER A 109 -2.00 4.58 -22.25
C SER A 109 -2.02 6.10 -22.22
N TYR A 110 -1.03 6.68 -21.57
CA TYR A 110 -0.85 8.11 -21.40
C TYR A 110 0.58 8.49 -21.76
N GLU A 111 0.72 9.49 -22.59
CA GLU A 111 2.02 10.02 -22.95
C GLU A 111 2.29 11.33 -22.21
N TYR A 112 3.41 11.41 -21.53
CA TYR A 112 3.93 12.60 -20.91
C TYR A 112 5.45 12.51 -20.79
N THR A 113 6.09 13.67 -20.71
CA THR A 113 7.55 13.77 -20.65
C THR A 113 8.03 13.69 -19.21
N GLY A 114 9.15 13.01 -18.97
CA GLY A 114 9.79 12.92 -17.66
C GLY A 114 9.12 11.93 -16.70
N GLY A 115 9.41 12.09 -15.42
CA GLY A 115 9.00 11.17 -14.33
C GLY A 115 7.72 11.58 -13.60
N GLY A 116 6.89 12.46 -14.14
CA GLY A 116 5.61 12.82 -13.52
C GLY A 116 5.68 13.89 -12.41
N TRP A 117 6.85 14.26 -11.92
CA TRP A 117 7.02 15.24 -10.84
C TRP A 117 6.40 16.60 -11.12
N HIS A 118 6.37 17.00 -12.40
CA HIS A 118 5.76 18.26 -12.82
C HIS A 118 4.25 18.31 -12.54
N PHE A 119 3.55 17.18 -12.54
CA PHE A 119 2.12 17.14 -12.18
C PHE A 119 1.85 17.60 -10.74
N GLN A 120 2.76 17.26 -9.81
CA GLN A 120 2.66 17.71 -8.43
C GLN A 120 2.89 19.22 -8.34
N ALA A 121 3.90 19.74 -9.04
CA ALA A 121 4.18 21.18 -9.08
C ALA A 121 3.02 21.97 -9.70
N ASP A 122 2.45 21.47 -10.80
CA ASP A 122 1.30 22.09 -11.46
C ASP A 122 0.06 22.09 -10.56
N GLU A 123 -0.17 21.03 -9.79
CA GLU A 123 -1.30 20.98 -8.88
C GLU A 123 -1.14 21.95 -7.71
N VAL A 124 0.06 22.06 -7.14
CA VAL A 124 0.36 23.08 -6.12
C VAL A 124 0.14 24.49 -6.68
N ALA A 125 0.61 24.76 -7.89
CA ALA A 125 0.41 26.06 -8.52
C ALA A 125 -1.09 26.37 -8.76
N ARG A 126 -1.88 25.37 -9.16
CA ARG A 126 -3.35 25.52 -9.28
C ARG A 126 -4.01 25.83 -7.95
N CYS A 127 -3.66 25.06 -6.91
CA CYS A 127 -4.19 25.29 -5.57
C CYS A 127 -3.88 26.71 -5.06
N LEU A 128 -2.65 27.18 -5.19
CA LEU A 128 -2.26 28.54 -4.82
C LEU A 128 -3.03 29.60 -5.60
N ARG A 129 -3.14 29.46 -6.91
CA ARG A 129 -3.90 30.39 -7.75
C ARG A 129 -5.37 30.46 -7.35
N ASP A 130 -5.96 29.30 -7.03
CA ASP A 130 -7.37 29.16 -6.69
C ASP A 130 -7.65 29.41 -5.20
N GLY A 131 -6.65 29.82 -4.40
CA GLY A 131 -6.77 30.11 -2.97
C GLY A 131 -7.09 28.88 -2.11
N LYS A 132 -6.82 27.68 -2.62
CA LYS A 132 -7.04 26.42 -1.90
C LYS A 132 -5.87 26.12 -0.97
N ARG A 133 -6.17 25.52 0.18
CA ARG A 133 -5.16 25.09 1.15
C ARG A 133 -4.64 23.67 0.90
N GLU A 134 -5.38 22.89 0.14
CA GLU A 134 -5.04 21.50 -0.21
C GLU A 134 -5.59 21.13 -1.58
N SER A 135 -5.05 20.08 -2.17
CA SER A 135 -5.53 19.52 -3.43
C SER A 135 -6.82 18.73 -3.23
N SER A 136 -7.74 18.87 -4.17
CA SER A 136 -8.92 18.00 -4.22
C SER A 136 -8.59 16.56 -4.65
N LEU A 137 -7.43 16.35 -5.25
CA LEU A 137 -6.96 15.01 -5.64
C LEU A 137 -6.36 14.26 -4.46
N TRP A 138 -5.66 14.99 -3.56
CA TRP A 138 -5.01 14.43 -2.39
C TRP A 138 -5.07 15.43 -1.22
N GLY A 139 -6.05 15.25 -0.35
CA GLY A 139 -6.25 16.08 0.84
C GLY A 139 -5.38 15.65 2.02
N HIS A 140 -5.39 16.45 3.07
CA HIS A 140 -4.66 16.15 4.30
C HIS A 140 -5.18 14.89 5.01
N ASP A 141 -6.48 14.59 4.90
CA ASP A 141 -7.12 13.40 5.45
C ASP A 141 -6.49 12.10 4.91
N LYS A 142 -6.20 12.05 3.60
CA LYS A 142 -5.53 10.91 2.97
C LYS A 142 -4.10 10.75 3.46
N SER A 143 -3.36 11.86 3.59
CA SER A 143 -2.00 11.84 4.13
C SER A 143 -1.97 11.39 5.59
N LEU A 144 -2.92 11.83 6.40
CA LEU A 144 -3.05 11.40 7.79
C LEU A 144 -3.38 9.92 7.89
N LEU A 145 -4.36 9.44 7.11
CA LEU A 145 -4.71 8.02 7.08
C LEU A 145 -3.51 7.15 6.70
N GLN A 146 -2.76 7.57 5.70
CA GLN A 146 -1.56 6.88 5.26
C GLN A 146 -0.52 6.77 6.37
N MET A 147 -0.24 7.87 7.06
CA MET A 147 0.72 7.88 8.16
C MET A 147 0.23 7.03 9.34
N GLU A 148 -1.06 7.08 9.69
CA GLU A 148 -1.65 6.23 10.72
C GLU A 148 -1.46 4.74 10.38
N ILE A 149 -1.68 4.33 9.13
CA ILE A 149 -1.48 2.94 8.70
C ILE A 149 0.00 2.54 8.84
N PHE A 150 0.92 3.39 8.43
CA PHE A 150 2.35 3.09 8.53
C PHE A 150 2.85 3.05 9.98
N ASP A 151 2.34 3.91 10.83
CA ASP A 151 2.64 3.90 12.26
C ASP A 151 2.13 2.59 12.90
N GLU A 152 0.91 2.15 12.58
CA GLU A 152 0.38 0.88 13.09
C GLU A 152 1.20 -0.33 12.61
N VAL A 153 1.61 -0.37 11.33
CA VAL A 153 2.50 -1.41 10.83
C VAL A 153 3.82 -1.42 11.61
N THR A 154 4.42 -0.25 11.84
CA THR A 154 5.71 -0.13 12.51
C THR A 154 5.61 -0.45 14.01
N LEU A 155 4.61 0.09 14.70
CA LEU A 155 4.39 -0.10 16.14
C LEU A 155 3.96 -1.54 16.46
N GLY A 156 3.04 -2.10 15.68
CA GLY A 156 2.57 -3.48 15.85
C GLY A 156 3.71 -4.50 15.76
N LEU A 157 4.69 -4.25 14.89
CA LEU A 157 5.87 -5.10 14.75
C LEU A 157 6.85 -4.94 15.91
N SER A 158 7.04 -3.74 16.44
CA SER A 158 7.93 -3.51 17.59
C SER A 158 7.40 -4.16 18.87
N ILE A 159 6.09 -4.20 19.06
CA ILE A 159 5.46 -4.90 20.20
C ILE A 159 5.71 -6.40 20.11
N LEU A 160 5.61 -7.01 18.93
CA LEU A 160 5.90 -8.42 18.74
C LEU A 160 7.37 -8.76 18.98
N GLU A 161 8.30 -7.93 18.52
CA GLU A 161 9.74 -8.09 18.80
C GLU A 161 10.01 -8.06 20.32
N HIS A 162 9.47 -7.11 21.05
CA HIS A 162 9.60 -7.01 22.51
C HIS A 162 8.95 -8.18 23.25
N ALA A 163 7.79 -8.64 22.79
CA ALA A 163 7.13 -9.80 23.39
C ALA A 163 7.94 -11.08 23.20
N ILE A 164 8.58 -11.26 22.03
CA ILE A 164 9.45 -12.39 21.77
C ILE A 164 10.72 -12.30 22.62
N GLU A 165 11.32 -11.14 22.78
CA GLU A 165 12.49 -10.94 23.66
C GLU A 165 12.17 -11.25 25.12
N ILE A 166 11.01 -10.84 25.62
CA ILE A 166 10.55 -11.15 26.98
C ILE A 166 10.32 -12.65 27.15
N ILE A 167 9.73 -13.34 26.17
CA ILE A 167 9.49 -14.78 26.22
C ILE A 167 10.80 -15.56 26.13
N VAL A 168 11.72 -15.16 25.25
CA VAL A 168 13.02 -15.83 25.09
C VAL A 168 13.97 -15.49 26.24
N GLY A 169 13.94 -14.27 26.75
CA GLY A 169 14.76 -13.83 27.89
C GLY A 169 14.34 -14.44 29.24
N SER A 170 13.06 -14.87 29.38
CA SER A 170 12.57 -15.51 30.60
C SER A 170 12.74 -17.04 30.63
N SER A 171 13.02 -17.67 29.51
CA SER A 171 13.23 -19.11 29.41
C SER A 171 14.70 -19.42 29.09
N SER A 172 15.47 -19.78 30.12
CA SER A 172 16.75 -20.49 29.93
C SER A 172 16.53 -21.94 29.45
N GLY A 173 15.57 -22.16 28.58
CA GLY A 173 15.20 -23.42 27.97
C GLY A 173 15.37 -23.36 26.44
N ARG A 174 16.20 -24.25 25.91
CA ARG A 174 16.49 -24.41 24.48
C ARG A 174 15.19 -24.55 23.68
N LEU A 175 14.90 -23.59 22.82
CA LEU A 175 13.86 -23.72 21.82
C LEU A 175 14.45 -24.43 20.59
N PHE A 176 14.06 -25.69 20.35
CA PHE A 176 14.35 -26.38 19.09
C PHE A 176 13.26 -26.01 18.09
N ALA A 177 13.56 -25.11 17.18
CA ALA A 177 12.72 -24.92 15.98
C ALA A 177 13.11 -25.99 14.96
N THR A 178 12.26 -26.99 14.76
CA THR A 178 12.39 -27.96 13.68
C THR A 178 11.70 -27.38 12.43
N LEU A 179 12.49 -26.83 11.51
CA LEU A 179 12.03 -26.58 10.16
C LEU A 179 12.05 -27.92 9.41
N ARG A 180 10.86 -28.45 9.08
CA ARG A 180 10.74 -29.54 8.10
C ARG A 180 10.72 -28.90 6.69
N SER A 181 11.63 -29.40 5.86
CA SER A 181 11.71 -29.18 4.41
C SER A 181 10.47 -29.66 3.69
#